data_3ea2b29ab6ff81b7f8b2604a353dc6f1
#
_entry.id   3ea2b29ab6ff81b7f8b2604a353dc6f1
#
_cell.length_a   1.000
_cell.length_b   1.000
_cell.length_c   1.000
_cell.angle_alpha   90.00
_cell.angle_beta   90.00
_cell.angle_gamma   90.00
#
_symmetry.space_group_name_H-M   'P 1'
#
loop_
_entity.id
_entity.type
_entity.pdbx_description
1 polymer ?
#
loop_
_entity_poly.entity_id
_entity_poly.type
_entity_poly.pdbx_seq_one_letter_code
_entity_poly.pdbx_strand_id
1 'polypeptide(L)'
;MAALLSPSAMVLTYNERMKKIAIVIVVLLAFTMNAKAQIAEPKDIPQLEFAFQLKVTLGETYSCGETQHGQRIVIPITGGTFEGPNIKGTIVNGGADYQLANKAQNRTELEAIYSIKTDDGVYIHVRNRGIIYDGKDVNGNPSFYFKAAPQFEAPADSQYAWLNNALFLCTPDFSQQFKGIVLNIWKVK
;
A
#
# COMPACT_ATOMS: atom_id res chain seq x y z
N MET A 1 20.49 -26.43 -75.83
CA MET A 1 21.60 -27.09 -75.10
C MET A 1 21.57 -26.61 -73.64
N ALA A 2 20.99 -27.38 -72.72
CA ALA A 2 20.96 -27.03 -71.32
C ALA A 2 22.23 -27.56 -70.64
N ALA A 3 23.06 -26.68 -70.15
CA ALA A 3 24.27 -27.06 -69.44
C ALA A 3 23.90 -27.64 -68.05
N LEU A 4 24.14 -28.96 -67.92
CA LEU A 4 24.03 -29.63 -66.61
C LEU A 4 25.16 -29.14 -65.67
N LEU A 5 24.80 -28.53 -64.54
CA LEU A 5 25.75 -28.15 -63.51
C LEU A 5 26.43 -29.43 -62.96
N SER A 6 27.75 -29.34 -62.71
CA SER A 6 28.50 -30.45 -62.10
C SER A 6 27.97 -30.77 -60.69
N PRO A 7 28.06 -32.01 -60.19
CA PRO A 7 27.61 -32.41 -58.86
C PRO A 7 28.19 -31.57 -57.71
N SER A 8 29.43 -31.15 -57.87
CA SER A 8 30.10 -30.26 -56.88
C SER A 8 29.51 -28.82 -56.81
N ALA A 9 29.10 -28.26 -57.95
CA ALA A 9 28.45 -26.98 -58.03
C ALA A 9 27.03 -27.01 -57.40
N MET A 10 26.34 -28.14 -57.52
CA MET A 10 25.00 -28.36 -56.98
C MET A 10 25.03 -28.45 -55.42
N VAL A 11 26.04 -29.12 -54.87
CA VAL A 11 26.27 -29.25 -53.45
C VAL A 11 26.64 -27.86 -52.83
N LEU A 12 27.48 -27.07 -53.53
CA LEU A 12 27.85 -25.73 -53.07
C LEU A 12 26.62 -24.78 -53.00
N THR A 13 25.78 -24.81 -54.02
CA THR A 13 24.56 -23.98 -54.06
C THR A 13 23.52 -24.43 -53.03
N TYR A 14 23.41 -25.72 -52.74
CA TYR A 14 22.56 -26.24 -51.68
C TYR A 14 23.03 -25.77 -50.30
N ASN A 15 24.31 -25.89 -50.00
CA ASN A 15 24.88 -25.44 -48.72
C ASN A 15 24.70 -23.93 -48.47
N GLU A 16 24.86 -23.08 -49.48
CA GLU A 16 24.64 -21.64 -49.35
C GLU A 16 23.15 -21.30 -49.17
N ARG A 17 22.24 -22.04 -49.79
CA ARG A 17 20.79 -21.88 -49.54
C ARG A 17 20.42 -22.28 -48.11
N MET A 18 20.96 -23.38 -47.61
CA MET A 18 20.70 -23.84 -46.22
C MET A 18 21.23 -22.86 -45.18
N LYS A 19 22.43 -22.30 -45.42
CA LYS A 19 22.98 -21.24 -44.54
C LYS A 19 22.06 -20.00 -44.47
N LYS A 20 21.55 -19.55 -45.64
CA LYS A 20 20.63 -18.40 -45.71
C LYS A 20 19.30 -18.68 -45.00
N ILE A 21 18.75 -19.89 -45.14
CA ILE A 21 17.52 -20.31 -44.46
C ILE A 21 17.76 -20.38 -42.96
N ALA A 22 18.90 -20.92 -42.48
CA ALA A 22 19.24 -20.98 -41.08
C ALA A 22 19.38 -19.57 -40.46
N ILE A 23 19.99 -18.63 -41.18
CA ILE A 23 20.11 -17.23 -40.74
C ILE A 23 18.72 -16.56 -40.61
N VAL A 24 17.83 -16.79 -41.58
CA VAL A 24 16.46 -16.25 -41.54
C VAL A 24 15.67 -16.81 -40.36
N ILE A 25 15.80 -18.11 -40.07
CA ILE A 25 15.15 -18.76 -38.94
C ILE A 25 15.69 -18.19 -37.60
N VAL A 26 17.00 -17.99 -37.48
CA VAL A 26 17.60 -17.39 -36.27
C VAL A 26 17.15 -15.96 -36.08
N VAL A 27 17.05 -15.16 -37.13
CA VAL A 27 16.54 -13.78 -37.07
C VAL A 27 15.06 -13.77 -36.70
N LEU A 28 14.22 -14.64 -37.24
CA LEU A 28 12.81 -14.78 -36.89
C LEU A 28 12.63 -15.21 -35.43
N LEU A 29 13.43 -16.15 -34.92
CA LEU A 29 13.44 -16.58 -33.54
C LEU A 29 13.89 -15.46 -32.58
N ALA A 30 14.88 -14.63 -32.96
CA ALA A 30 15.31 -13.49 -32.18
C ALA A 30 14.22 -12.39 -32.05
N PHE A 31 13.40 -12.21 -33.09
CA PHE A 31 12.27 -11.29 -33.07
C PHE A 31 11.13 -11.77 -32.16
N THR A 32 10.92 -13.05 -31.98
CA THR A 32 9.84 -13.59 -31.14
C THR A 32 10.19 -13.57 -29.63
N MET A 33 11.48 -13.53 -29.27
CA MET A 33 11.91 -13.56 -27.87
C MET A 33 11.75 -12.23 -27.12
N ASN A 34 11.42 -11.12 -27.81
CA ASN A 34 11.27 -9.80 -27.19
C ASN A 34 9.82 -9.32 -27.04
N ALA A 35 8.84 -10.14 -27.34
CA ALA A 35 7.45 -9.84 -27.05
C ALA A 35 7.19 -10.02 -25.54
N LYS A 36 7.71 -9.10 -24.69
CA LYS A 36 7.14 -8.92 -23.37
C LYS A 36 5.69 -8.53 -23.60
N ALA A 37 4.76 -9.36 -23.15
CA ALA A 37 3.36 -8.97 -23.08
C ALA A 37 3.29 -7.73 -22.19
N GLN A 38 3.23 -6.56 -22.80
CA GLN A 38 3.05 -5.29 -22.07
C GLN A 38 1.58 -5.28 -21.66
N ILE A 39 1.36 -5.62 -20.37
CA ILE A 39 0.04 -5.44 -19.76
C ILE A 39 -0.24 -3.95 -19.86
N ALA A 40 -1.31 -3.59 -20.56
CA ALA A 40 -1.74 -2.19 -20.63
C ALA A 40 -2.05 -1.71 -19.21
N GLU A 41 -1.54 -0.52 -18.86
CA GLU A 41 -1.87 0.08 -17.56
C GLU A 41 -3.39 0.23 -17.44
N PRO A 42 -3.96 -0.11 -16.28
CA PRO A 42 -5.38 0.10 -16.01
C PRO A 42 -5.74 1.57 -16.21
N LYS A 43 -6.85 1.86 -16.88
CA LYS A 43 -7.32 3.23 -17.11
C LYS A 43 -7.91 3.86 -15.84
N ASP A 44 -8.44 3.03 -14.95
CA ASP A 44 -9.05 3.45 -13.69
C ASP A 44 -8.04 3.31 -12.57
N ILE A 45 -7.29 4.38 -12.31
CA ILE A 45 -6.37 4.47 -11.17
C ILE A 45 -7.16 5.05 -10.00
N PRO A 46 -7.24 4.36 -8.84
CA PRO A 46 -7.89 4.89 -7.64
C PRO A 46 -7.28 6.24 -7.24
N GLN A 47 -8.13 7.22 -7.01
CA GLN A 47 -7.72 8.54 -6.54
C GLN A 47 -8.00 8.68 -5.05
N LEU A 48 -7.24 9.54 -4.37
CA LEU A 48 -7.40 9.84 -2.97
C LEU A 48 -7.95 11.24 -2.79
N GLU A 49 -9.02 11.35 -2.00
CA GLU A 49 -9.60 12.61 -1.57
C GLU A 49 -9.35 12.82 -0.08
N PHE A 50 -8.83 13.98 0.31
CA PHE A 50 -8.66 14.31 1.72
C PHE A 50 -10.03 14.34 2.42
N ALA A 51 -10.17 13.51 3.47
CA ALA A 51 -11.39 13.42 4.24
C ALA A 51 -11.31 14.26 5.52
N PHE A 52 -10.31 14.04 6.36
CA PHE A 52 -10.05 14.81 7.58
C PHE A 52 -8.68 14.45 8.17
N GLN A 53 -8.21 15.30 9.09
CA GLN A 53 -7.00 15.08 9.88
C GLN A 53 -7.38 14.81 11.34
N LEU A 54 -6.68 13.86 11.96
CA LEU A 54 -6.76 13.54 13.38
C LEU A 54 -5.49 14.04 14.07
N LYS A 55 -5.64 14.70 15.24
CA LYS A 55 -4.57 15.04 16.19
C LYS A 55 -4.81 14.23 17.45
N VAL A 56 -4.16 13.06 17.54
CA VAL A 56 -4.41 12.06 18.59
C VAL A 56 -3.45 12.26 19.74
N THR A 57 -3.95 12.49 20.94
CA THR A 57 -3.15 12.52 22.16
C THR A 57 -2.98 11.11 22.73
N LEU A 58 -1.75 10.82 23.16
CA LEU A 58 -1.36 9.48 23.59
C LEU A 58 -1.00 9.48 25.08
N GLY A 59 -1.30 8.38 25.74
CA GLY A 59 -0.93 8.12 27.12
C GLY A 59 0.42 7.41 27.25
N GLU A 60 0.75 6.99 28.45
CA GLU A 60 1.95 6.24 28.74
C GLU A 60 1.89 4.86 28.06
N THR A 61 2.89 4.61 27.21
CA THR A 61 3.03 3.34 26.49
C THR A 61 3.50 2.25 27.43
N TYR A 62 2.91 1.05 27.35
CA TYR A 62 3.37 -0.11 28.07
C TYR A 62 3.51 -1.33 27.16
N SER A 63 4.31 -2.31 27.61
CA SER A 63 4.52 -3.56 26.90
C SER A 63 4.08 -4.75 27.74
N CYS A 64 3.35 -5.68 27.10
CA CYS A 64 3.05 -6.99 27.69
C CYS A 64 4.24 -7.98 27.55
N GLY A 65 5.34 -7.52 26.96
CA GLY A 65 6.52 -8.36 26.69
C GLY A 65 6.39 -9.16 25.39
N GLU A 66 7.32 -10.13 25.25
CA GLU A 66 7.35 -11.04 24.10
C GLU A 66 6.26 -12.12 24.27
N THR A 67 5.49 -12.33 23.21
CA THR A 67 4.40 -13.33 23.18
C THR A 67 4.63 -14.30 22.02
N GLN A 68 3.80 -15.36 21.91
CA GLN A 68 3.84 -16.27 20.75
C GLN A 68 3.55 -15.58 19.40
N HIS A 69 3.06 -14.35 19.41
CA HIS A 69 2.77 -13.55 18.20
C HIS A 69 3.79 -12.44 17.95
N GLY A 70 4.73 -12.19 18.87
CA GLY A 70 5.71 -11.11 18.89
C GLY A 70 5.56 -10.21 20.11
N GLN A 71 6.28 -9.11 20.15
CA GLN A 71 6.23 -8.16 21.26
C GLN A 71 4.92 -7.35 21.20
N ARG A 72 4.07 -7.51 22.22
CA ARG A 72 2.84 -6.73 22.36
C ARG A 72 3.14 -5.40 23.05
N ILE A 73 2.79 -4.30 22.37
CA ILE A 73 2.89 -2.92 22.88
C ILE A 73 1.50 -2.30 22.85
N VAL A 74 1.13 -1.57 23.87
CA VAL A 74 -0.15 -0.87 23.96
C VAL A 74 0.11 0.62 24.19
N ILE A 75 -0.46 1.45 23.31
CA ILE A 75 -0.36 2.90 23.38
C ILE A 75 -1.77 3.44 23.64
N PRO A 76 -2.10 3.85 24.89
CA PRO A 76 -3.40 4.42 25.21
C PRO A 76 -3.69 5.68 24.39
N ILE A 77 -4.94 5.81 23.92
CA ILE A 77 -5.46 7.01 23.27
C ILE A 77 -6.23 7.79 24.32
N THR A 78 -5.74 8.99 24.66
CA THR A 78 -6.29 9.81 25.76
C THR A 78 -7.21 10.92 25.27
N GLY A 79 -7.36 11.09 23.96
CA GLY A 79 -8.21 12.11 23.36
C GLY A 79 -7.59 12.74 22.13
N GLY A 80 -7.98 13.99 21.87
CA GLY A 80 -7.52 14.76 20.73
C GLY A 80 -8.67 15.38 19.94
N THR A 81 -8.37 15.86 18.74
CA THR A 81 -9.35 16.48 17.85
C THR A 81 -9.25 15.93 16.45
N PHE A 82 -10.29 16.09 15.67
CA PHE A 82 -10.26 15.85 14.24
C PHE A 82 -11.04 16.92 13.49
N GLU A 83 -10.57 17.23 12.26
CA GLU A 83 -11.18 18.23 11.41
C GLU A 83 -10.96 17.93 9.94
N GLY A 84 -11.98 18.16 9.12
CA GLY A 84 -11.98 18.05 7.69
C GLY A 84 -13.11 18.84 7.05
N PRO A 85 -13.24 18.81 5.71
CA PRO A 85 -14.23 19.59 4.98
C PRO A 85 -15.69 19.33 5.42
N ASN A 86 -16.01 18.08 5.79
CA ASN A 86 -17.39 17.67 6.07
C ASN A 86 -17.58 17.04 7.45
N ILE A 87 -16.56 17.08 8.31
CA ILE A 87 -16.62 16.45 9.64
C ILE A 87 -15.58 17.08 10.56
N LYS A 88 -15.97 17.30 11.83
CA LYS A 88 -15.05 17.74 12.88
C LYS A 88 -15.56 17.31 14.25
N GLY A 89 -14.67 17.33 15.24
CA GLY A 89 -15.01 16.95 16.60
C GLY A 89 -13.80 16.53 17.43
N THR A 90 -14.04 15.64 18.39
CA THR A 90 -13.05 15.19 19.37
C THR A 90 -12.86 13.67 19.34
N ILE A 91 -11.68 13.24 19.74
CA ILE A 91 -11.36 11.83 19.94
C ILE A 91 -11.73 11.48 21.39
N VAL A 92 -12.47 10.38 21.54
CA VAL A 92 -12.94 9.91 22.85
C VAL A 92 -11.81 9.21 23.57
N ASN A 93 -11.60 9.56 24.85
CA ASN A 93 -10.65 8.85 25.71
C ASN A 93 -11.12 7.41 25.99
N GLY A 94 -10.19 6.45 26.06
CA GLY A 94 -10.47 5.06 26.44
C GLY A 94 -10.15 4.02 25.38
N GLY A 95 -9.69 4.44 24.20
CA GLY A 95 -9.14 3.55 23.17
C GLY A 95 -7.64 3.31 23.33
N ALA A 96 -7.08 2.46 22.48
CA ALA A 96 -5.63 2.24 22.39
C ALA A 96 -5.22 1.76 21.01
N ASP A 97 -3.94 1.92 20.70
CA ASP A 97 -3.26 1.22 19.61
C ASP A 97 -2.56 -0.01 20.16
N TYR A 98 -3.01 -1.18 19.73
CA TYR A 98 -2.53 -2.51 20.15
C TYR A 98 -1.50 -3.03 19.15
N GLN A 99 -0.27 -2.57 19.28
CA GLN A 99 0.80 -2.91 18.36
C GLN A 99 1.34 -4.31 18.61
N LEU A 100 1.76 -4.96 17.51
CA LEU A 100 2.49 -6.21 17.54
C LEU A 100 3.80 -6.04 16.78
N ALA A 101 4.91 -5.91 17.51
CA ALA A 101 6.22 -5.70 16.92
C ALA A 101 6.95 -7.03 16.68
N ASN A 102 7.45 -7.21 15.46
CA ASN A 102 8.33 -8.29 15.06
C ASN A 102 9.72 -7.71 14.73
N LYS A 103 10.61 -7.72 15.72
CA LYS A 103 11.96 -7.15 15.59
C LYS A 103 12.80 -7.84 14.51
N ALA A 104 12.64 -9.17 14.34
CA ALA A 104 13.40 -9.91 13.34
C ALA A 104 13.05 -9.51 11.90
N GLN A 105 11.86 -8.97 11.70
CA GLN A 105 11.37 -8.51 10.40
C GLN A 105 11.38 -6.99 10.25
N ASN A 106 11.82 -6.22 11.27
CA ASN A 106 11.72 -4.76 11.31
C ASN A 106 10.30 -4.26 11.00
N ARG A 107 9.28 -4.99 11.46
CA ARG A 107 7.88 -4.77 11.12
C ARG A 107 7.02 -4.72 12.38
N THR A 108 6.15 -3.73 12.43
CA THR A 108 5.13 -3.61 13.49
C THR A 108 3.75 -3.55 12.85
N GLU A 109 2.85 -4.40 13.30
CA GLU A 109 1.42 -4.30 13.00
C GLU A 109 0.76 -3.36 13.99
N LEU A 110 -0.11 -2.50 13.47
CA LEU A 110 -0.86 -1.51 14.22
C LEU A 110 -2.33 -1.92 14.22
N GLU A 111 -2.99 -1.77 15.35
CA GLU A 111 -4.43 -1.92 15.47
C GLU A 111 -4.97 -0.95 16.51
N ALA A 112 -5.27 0.27 16.06
CA ALA A 112 -5.90 1.27 16.92
C ALA A 112 -7.42 1.09 16.92
N ILE A 113 -8.00 0.94 18.12
CA ILE A 113 -9.44 0.82 18.34
C ILE A 113 -9.87 1.93 19.31
N TYR A 114 -10.73 2.81 18.84
CA TYR A 114 -11.20 3.96 19.60
C TYR A 114 -12.50 4.51 19.02
N SER A 115 -13.04 5.57 19.61
CA SER A 115 -14.20 6.29 19.07
C SER A 115 -13.88 7.77 18.89
N ILE A 116 -14.55 8.39 17.94
CA ILE A 116 -14.59 9.83 17.76
C ILE A 116 -16.00 10.33 18.00
N LYS A 117 -16.14 11.58 18.44
CA LYS A 117 -17.42 12.25 18.66
C LYS A 117 -17.43 13.54 17.85
N THR A 118 -18.40 13.69 16.98
CA THR A 118 -18.59 14.91 16.17
C THR A 118 -19.10 16.08 17.03
N ASP A 119 -18.96 17.31 16.56
CA ASP A 119 -19.42 18.50 17.29
C ASP A 119 -20.94 18.52 17.49
N ASP A 120 -21.69 17.86 16.62
CA ASP A 120 -23.15 17.67 16.77
C ASP A 120 -23.52 16.44 17.60
N GLY A 121 -22.53 15.78 18.23
CA GLY A 121 -22.74 14.77 19.26
C GLY A 121 -22.79 13.32 18.77
N VAL A 122 -22.58 13.05 17.50
CA VAL A 122 -22.61 11.67 16.94
C VAL A 122 -21.32 10.93 17.28
N TYR A 123 -21.43 9.73 17.84
CA TYR A 123 -20.30 8.84 18.08
C TYR A 123 -20.07 7.93 16.87
N ILE A 124 -18.79 7.79 16.50
CA ILE A 124 -18.34 6.93 15.38
C ILE A 124 -17.23 6.04 15.90
N HIS A 125 -17.37 4.74 15.76
CA HIS A 125 -16.32 3.78 16.11
C HIS A 125 -15.26 3.72 15.01
N VAL A 126 -14.00 3.60 15.42
CA VAL A 126 -12.84 3.56 14.51
C VAL A 126 -12.00 2.34 14.82
N ARG A 127 -11.69 1.57 13.79
CA ARG A 127 -10.69 0.53 13.82
C ARG A 127 -9.66 0.81 12.72
N ASN A 128 -8.46 1.21 13.11
CA ASN A 128 -7.42 1.61 12.18
C ASN A 128 -6.28 0.59 12.20
N ARG A 129 -6.18 -0.23 11.16
CA ARG A 129 -5.12 -1.23 11.00
C ARG A 129 -4.04 -0.74 10.07
N GLY A 130 -2.78 -0.99 10.44
CA GLY A 130 -1.67 -0.52 9.65
C GLY A 130 -0.38 -1.30 9.85
N ILE A 131 0.64 -0.83 9.17
CA ILE A 131 1.97 -1.41 9.18
C ILE A 131 2.99 -0.29 9.31
N ILE A 132 3.95 -0.47 10.22
CA ILE A 132 5.23 0.21 10.19
C ILE A 132 6.27 -0.80 9.73
N TYR A 133 7.11 -0.41 8.78
CA TYR A 133 8.27 -1.16 8.32
C TYR A 133 9.46 -0.22 8.24
N ASP A 134 10.52 -0.56 8.95
CA ASP A 134 11.77 0.19 8.96
C ASP A 134 12.89 -0.75 8.45
N GLY A 135 13.12 -0.70 7.16
CA GLY A 135 14.01 -1.64 6.51
C GLY A 135 14.67 -1.05 5.25
N LYS A 136 14.65 -1.81 4.19
CA LYS A 136 15.25 -1.41 2.91
C LYS A 136 14.24 -1.54 1.78
N ASP A 137 14.35 -0.65 0.79
CA ASP A 137 13.61 -0.74 -0.46
C ASP A 137 14.15 -1.83 -1.39
N VAL A 138 13.56 -1.99 -2.56
CA VAL A 138 13.97 -2.99 -3.58
C VAL A 138 15.39 -2.76 -4.12
N ASN A 139 15.96 -1.58 -3.92
CA ASN A 139 17.31 -1.20 -4.33
C ASN A 139 18.33 -1.30 -3.18
N GLY A 140 17.88 -1.70 -1.97
CA GLY A 140 18.72 -1.83 -0.77
C GLY A 140 18.93 -0.53 0.03
N ASN A 141 18.25 0.58 -0.33
CA ASN A 141 18.34 1.83 0.42
C ASN A 141 17.46 1.80 1.67
N PRO A 142 17.83 2.51 2.76
CA PRO A 142 16.96 2.67 3.92
C PRO A 142 15.57 3.16 3.51
N SER A 143 14.53 2.50 4.03
CA SER A 143 13.14 2.81 3.70
C SER A 143 12.26 2.71 4.94
N PHE A 144 11.56 3.79 5.25
CA PHE A 144 10.56 3.83 6.30
C PHE A 144 9.17 3.88 5.68
N TYR A 145 8.32 2.95 6.08
CA TYR A 145 6.94 2.85 5.64
C TYR A 145 6.00 2.88 6.83
N PHE A 146 5.04 3.81 6.84
CA PHE A 146 3.96 3.83 7.80
C PHE A 146 2.67 4.21 7.06
N LYS A 147 1.78 3.23 6.88
CA LYS A 147 0.43 3.42 6.34
C LYS A 147 -0.56 2.56 7.11
N ALA A 148 -1.81 3.05 7.15
CA ALA A 148 -2.91 2.30 7.75
C ALA A 148 -4.17 2.45 6.91
N ALA A 149 -5.17 1.62 7.21
CA ALA A 149 -6.47 1.58 6.53
C ALA A 149 -7.58 1.58 7.59
N PRO A 150 -8.08 2.76 7.97
CA PRO A 150 -9.14 2.86 8.96
C PRO A 150 -10.49 2.41 8.39
N GLN A 151 -11.25 1.75 9.25
CA GLN A 151 -12.66 1.44 9.07
C GLN A 151 -13.47 2.26 10.09
N PHE A 152 -14.62 2.75 9.67
CA PHE A 152 -15.50 3.55 10.49
C PHE A 152 -16.86 2.88 10.61
N GLU A 153 -17.48 3.00 11.80
CA GLU A 153 -18.85 2.58 12.05
C GLU A 153 -19.61 3.81 12.56
N ALA A 154 -20.26 4.52 11.65
CA ALA A 154 -21.15 5.63 11.94
C ALA A 154 -22.61 5.14 12.00
N PRO A 155 -23.50 5.77 12.81
CA PRO A 155 -24.92 5.43 12.77
C PRO A 155 -25.49 5.56 11.34
N ALA A 156 -26.27 4.56 10.92
CA ALA A 156 -26.74 4.45 9.56
C ALA A 156 -27.70 5.57 9.12
N ASP A 157 -28.37 6.19 10.08
CA ASP A 157 -29.31 7.31 9.94
C ASP A 157 -28.65 8.69 10.13
N SER A 158 -27.33 8.73 10.37
CA SER A 158 -26.60 9.98 10.53
C SER A 158 -26.08 10.52 9.20
N GLN A 159 -25.82 11.83 9.16
CA GLN A 159 -25.15 12.47 8.02
C GLN A 159 -23.72 11.93 7.77
N TYR A 160 -23.17 11.14 8.71
CA TYR A 160 -21.85 10.52 8.62
C TYR A 160 -21.87 9.08 8.10
N ALA A 161 -23.04 8.55 7.70
CA ALA A 161 -23.18 7.19 7.16
C ALA A 161 -22.32 6.94 5.89
N TRP A 162 -21.88 8.00 5.21
CA TRP A 162 -20.93 7.90 4.08
C TRP A 162 -19.59 7.26 4.47
N LEU A 163 -19.19 7.34 5.75
CA LEU A 163 -17.99 6.69 6.26
C LEU A 163 -18.09 5.15 6.22
N ASN A 164 -19.30 4.60 6.31
CA ASN A 164 -19.52 3.14 6.28
C ASN A 164 -19.40 2.58 4.86
N ASN A 165 -19.50 3.42 3.84
CA ASN A 165 -19.65 3.02 2.43
C ASN A 165 -18.45 3.42 1.56
N ALA A 166 -17.27 3.58 2.17
CA ALA A 166 -16.04 3.92 1.47
C ALA A 166 -14.83 3.21 2.09
N LEU A 167 -13.77 3.05 1.31
CA LEU A 167 -12.47 2.65 1.79
C LEU A 167 -11.64 3.89 2.10
N PHE A 168 -10.79 3.76 3.12
CA PHE A 168 -9.92 4.85 3.55
C PHE A 168 -8.48 4.39 3.71
N LEU A 169 -7.55 5.32 3.46
CA LEU A 169 -6.14 5.19 3.81
C LEU A 169 -5.78 6.24 4.87
N CYS A 170 -4.82 5.91 5.70
CA CYS A 170 -4.29 6.77 6.74
C CYS A 170 -2.78 6.95 6.56
N THR A 171 -2.33 8.21 6.60
CA THR A 171 -0.92 8.56 6.54
C THR A 171 -0.54 9.43 7.73
N PRO A 172 0.56 9.14 8.46
CA PRO A 172 1.05 10.05 9.49
C PRO A 172 1.63 11.32 8.85
N ASP A 173 1.50 12.42 9.59
CA ASP A 173 2.13 13.70 9.27
C ASP A 173 3.12 14.07 10.38
N PHE A 174 4.39 13.88 10.12
CA PHE A 174 5.47 14.20 11.05
C PHE A 174 5.99 15.63 10.92
N SER A 175 5.45 16.42 10.00
CA SER A 175 5.86 17.82 9.79
C SER A 175 5.30 18.76 10.88
N GLN A 176 4.25 18.36 11.57
CA GLN A 176 3.60 19.16 12.60
C GLN A 176 4.20 18.89 13.99
N GLN A 177 4.52 19.97 14.73
CA GLN A 177 4.91 19.87 16.13
C GLN A 177 3.65 19.63 16.98
N PHE A 178 3.39 18.40 17.35
CA PHE A 178 2.26 18.01 18.17
C PHE A 178 2.69 16.95 19.21
N LYS A 179 2.22 17.08 20.45
CA LYS A 179 2.46 16.06 21.49
C LYS A 179 1.49 14.89 21.32
N GLY A 180 1.83 13.97 20.43
CA GLY A 180 1.00 12.85 20.03
C GLY A 180 1.28 12.45 18.59
N ILE A 181 0.26 12.02 17.86
CA ILE A 181 0.39 11.70 16.43
C ILE A 181 -0.65 12.45 15.61
N VAL A 182 -0.22 12.97 14.46
CA VAL A 182 -1.09 13.59 13.46
C VAL A 182 -1.29 12.60 12.32
N LEU A 183 -2.56 12.35 11.97
CA LEU A 183 -2.94 11.38 10.94
C LEU A 183 -3.85 12.03 9.92
N ASN A 184 -3.50 11.95 8.65
CA ASN A 184 -4.35 12.36 7.53
C ASN A 184 -5.16 11.18 7.03
N ILE A 185 -6.47 11.35 6.90
CA ILE A 185 -7.40 10.35 6.40
C ILE A 185 -7.81 10.70 4.98
N TRP A 186 -7.68 9.73 4.11
CA TRP A 186 -7.94 9.83 2.67
C TRP A 186 -9.01 8.84 2.28
N LYS A 187 -10.06 9.32 1.63
CA LYS A 187 -11.08 8.49 1.01
C LYS A 187 -10.59 8.01 -0.36
N VAL A 188 -10.75 6.71 -0.64
CA VAL A 188 -10.50 6.14 -1.96
C VAL A 188 -11.70 6.40 -2.87
N LYS A 189 -11.44 6.97 -4.05
CA LYS A 189 -12.45 7.22 -5.12
C LYS A 189 -12.35 6.18 -6.21
#